data_55e553cd4fba6e381b602ffe57c80888
#
_entry.id   55e553cd4fba6e381b602ffe57c80888
#
_cell.length_a   1.000
_cell.length_b   1.000
_cell.length_c   1.000
_cell.angle_alpha   90.00
_cell.angle_beta   90.00
_cell.angle_gamma   90.00
#
_symmetry.space_group_name_H-M   'P 1'
#
loop_
_entity.id
_entity.type
_entity.pdbx_description
1 polymer ?
#
loop_
_entity_poly.entity_id
_entity_poly.type
_entity_poly.pdbx_seq_one_letter_code
_entity_poly.pdbx_strand_id
1 'polypeptide(L)'
;MTEEIYNKATCLRSIIEKEKKVLKYWKDAIDATEETITLSDGLSNWRERTSIFMFISFKELKDMAIERLTKSLEQHQKMYEEL
;
A
#
# COMPACT_ATOMS: atom_id res chain seq x y z
N MET A 1 13.00 -12.59 25.34
CA MET A 1 11.90 -12.31 24.41
C MET A 1 10.92 -13.47 24.43
N THR A 2 9.64 -13.20 24.61
CA THR A 2 8.61 -14.22 24.55
C THR A 2 8.35 -14.64 23.10
N GLU A 3 7.79 -15.81 22.91
CA GLU A 3 7.40 -16.30 21.59
C GLU A 3 6.41 -15.32 20.91
N GLU A 4 5.47 -14.76 21.68
CA GLU A 4 4.51 -13.80 21.19
C GLU A 4 5.18 -12.54 20.67
N ILE A 5 6.13 -11.98 21.40
CA ILE A 5 6.89 -10.80 20.97
C ILE A 5 7.74 -11.12 19.75
N TYR A 6 8.35 -12.30 19.71
CA TYR A 6 9.13 -12.75 18.56
C TYR A 6 8.27 -12.82 17.31
N ASN A 7 7.06 -13.38 17.42
CA ASN A 7 6.14 -13.48 16.29
C ASN A 7 5.69 -12.11 15.80
N LYS A 8 5.41 -11.17 16.73
CA LYS A 8 5.06 -9.79 16.35
C LYS A 8 6.21 -9.10 15.64
N ALA A 9 7.43 -9.27 16.15
CA ALA A 9 8.62 -8.67 15.55
C ALA A 9 8.85 -9.19 14.12
N THR A 10 8.68 -10.49 13.91
CA THR A 10 8.83 -11.13 12.60
C THR A 10 7.77 -10.61 11.61
N CYS A 11 6.51 -10.52 12.04
CA CYS A 11 5.43 -9.95 11.23
C CYS A 11 5.69 -8.51 10.85
N LEU A 12 6.05 -7.67 11.82
CA LEU A 12 6.32 -6.25 11.57
C LEU A 12 7.50 -6.06 10.64
N ARG A 13 8.57 -6.83 10.82
CA ARG A 13 9.72 -6.77 9.93
C ARG A 13 9.33 -7.07 8.49
N SER A 14 8.53 -8.11 8.28
CA SER A 14 8.05 -8.49 6.96
C SER A 14 7.21 -7.37 6.31
N ILE A 15 6.31 -6.77 7.08
CA ILE A 15 5.48 -5.65 6.62
C ILE A 15 6.35 -4.45 6.25
N ILE A 16 7.32 -4.10 7.11
CA ILE A 16 8.22 -2.96 6.89
C ILE A 16 9.04 -3.15 5.61
N GLU A 17 9.60 -4.33 5.42
CA GLU A 17 10.39 -4.63 4.21
C GLU A 17 9.54 -4.52 2.95
N LYS A 18 8.31 -5.04 3.00
CA LYS A 18 7.37 -4.95 1.89
C LYS A 18 6.99 -3.50 1.58
N GLU A 19 6.70 -2.72 2.62
CA GLU A 19 6.35 -1.31 2.45
C GLU A 19 7.50 -0.50 1.85
N LYS A 20 8.72 -0.74 2.29
CA LYS A 20 9.91 -0.09 1.73
C LYS A 20 10.06 -0.40 0.23
N LYS A 21 9.85 -1.65 -0.14
CA LYS A 21 9.95 -2.10 -1.52
C LYS A 21 8.88 -1.46 -2.41
N VAL A 22 7.63 -1.47 -1.95
CA VAL A 22 6.51 -0.87 -2.67
C VAL A 22 6.69 0.64 -2.78
N LEU A 23 7.15 1.29 -1.71
CA LEU A 23 7.41 2.73 -1.70
C LEU A 23 8.46 3.10 -2.74
N LYS A 24 9.52 2.30 -2.86
CA LYS A 24 10.55 2.52 -3.88
C LYS A 24 9.96 2.42 -5.29
N TYR A 25 9.10 1.43 -5.52
CA TYR A 25 8.44 1.27 -6.81
C TYR A 25 7.62 2.51 -7.18
N TRP A 26 6.88 3.06 -6.22
CA TRP A 26 6.10 4.29 -6.45
C TRP A 26 6.99 5.50 -6.74
N LYS A 27 8.09 5.64 -5.99
CA LYS A 27 9.01 6.77 -6.18
C LYS A 27 9.68 6.72 -7.56
N ASP A 28 9.98 5.52 -8.05
CA ASP A 28 10.64 5.34 -9.33
C ASP A 28 9.67 5.32 -10.51
N ALA A 29 8.39 5.14 -10.27
CA ALA A 29 7.38 5.03 -11.32
C ALA A 29 7.14 6.37 -12.02
N ILE A 30 7.08 6.33 -13.33
CA ILE A 30 6.79 7.50 -14.17
C ILE A 30 5.40 7.40 -14.82
N ASP A 31 4.83 6.20 -14.86
CA ASP A 31 3.52 5.96 -15.47
C ASP A 31 2.97 4.62 -14.99
N ALA A 32 1.68 4.37 -15.23
CA ALA A 32 1.02 3.12 -14.95
C ALA A 32 0.60 2.46 -16.26
N THR A 33 0.85 1.15 -16.39
CA THR A 33 0.49 0.40 -17.60
C THR A 33 -0.94 -0.10 -17.56
N GLU A 34 -1.49 -0.31 -16.36
CA GLU A 34 -2.89 -0.70 -16.18
C GLU A 34 -3.60 0.37 -15.35
N GLU A 35 -4.74 0.77 -15.82
CA GLU A 35 -5.48 1.88 -15.24
C GLU A 35 -6.92 1.51 -14.87
N THR A 36 -7.32 0.26 -15.08
CA THR A 36 -8.70 -0.15 -14.84
C THR A 36 -8.85 -0.90 -13.53
N ILE A 37 -9.95 -0.62 -12.86
CA ILE A 37 -10.40 -1.35 -11.69
C ILE A 37 -11.79 -1.90 -11.96
N THR A 38 -12.12 -3.00 -11.30
CA THR A 38 -13.45 -3.59 -11.40
C THR A 38 -14.24 -3.22 -10.16
N LEU A 39 -15.37 -2.56 -10.39
CA LEU A 39 -16.27 -2.17 -9.32
C LEU A 39 -17.38 -3.20 -9.16
N SER A 40 -17.85 -3.40 -7.94
CA SER A 40 -19.00 -4.23 -7.64
C SER A 40 -19.68 -3.71 -6.37
N ASP A 41 -20.96 -4.02 -6.21
CA ASP A 41 -21.70 -3.66 -5.00
C ASP A 41 -21.56 -4.72 -3.89
N GLY A 42 -20.88 -5.83 -4.20
CA GLY A 42 -20.67 -6.91 -3.23
C GLY A 42 -21.88 -7.80 -2.98
N LEU A 43 -23.04 -7.45 -3.49
CA LEU A 43 -24.30 -8.15 -3.20
C LEU A 43 -24.96 -8.78 -4.43
N SER A 44 -24.88 -8.09 -5.58
CA SER A 44 -25.47 -8.57 -6.83
C SER A 44 -24.37 -9.09 -7.75
N ASN A 45 -24.77 -9.53 -8.95
CA ASN A 45 -23.82 -9.95 -9.98
C ASN A 45 -23.26 -8.80 -10.78
N TRP A 46 -23.56 -7.56 -10.36
CA TRP A 46 -23.08 -6.37 -11.05
C TRP A 46 -21.57 -6.25 -10.93
N ARG A 47 -20.92 -6.09 -12.08
CA ARG A 47 -19.46 -5.85 -12.18
C ARG A 47 -19.24 -4.90 -13.33
N GLU A 48 -18.49 -3.81 -13.06
CA GLU A 48 -18.13 -2.85 -14.10
C GLU A 48 -16.65 -2.52 -14.00
N ARG A 49 -15.99 -2.44 -15.15
CA ARG A 49 -14.61 -1.99 -15.25
C ARG A 49 -14.59 -0.52 -15.60
N THR A 50 -13.75 0.23 -14.90
CA THR A 50 -13.60 1.66 -15.13
C THR A 50 -12.14 2.06 -15.01
N SER A 51 -11.76 3.12 -15.74
CA SER A 51 -10.42 3.67 -15.62
C SER A 51 -10.35 4.59 -14.42
N ILE A 52 -9.33 4.39 -13.58
CA ILE A 52 -9.10 5.28 -12.43
C ILE A 52 -8.64 6.66 -12.90
N PHE A 53 -8.06 6.78 -14.10
CA PHE A 53 -7.55 8.03 -14.61
C PHE A 53 -8.62 8.91 -15.27
N MET A 54 -9.88 8.51 -15.20
CA MET A 54 -10.99 9.38 -15.53
C MET A 54 -11.22 10.45 -14.47
N PHE A 55 -10.78 10.23 -13.24
CA PHE A 55 -11.03 11.14 -12.12
C PHE A 55 -9.78 11.50 -11.31
N ILE A 56 -8.66 10.83 -11.53
CA ILE A 56 -7.41 11.12 -10.83
C ILE A 56 -6.24 10.98 -11.81
N SER A 57 -5.28 11.90 -11.73
CA SER A 57 -4.06 11.80 -12.54
C SER A 57 -3.08 10.81 -11.91
N PHE A 58 -2.17 10.27 -12.71
CA PHE A 58 -1.11 9.41 -12.18
C PHE A 58 -0.27 10.12 -11.14
N LYS A 59 0.01 11.41 -11.35
CA LYS A 59 0.77 12.22 -10.38
C LYS A 59 0.07 12.29 -9.03
N GLU A 60 -1.24 12.54 -9.05
CA GLU A 60 -2.03 12.58 -7.82
C GLU A 60 -2.03 11.23 -7.10
N LEU A 61 -2.21 10.14 -7.86
CA LEU A 61 -2.18 8.80 -7.33
C LEU A 61 -0.83 8.46 -6.73
N LYS A 62 0.25 8.81 -7.43
CA LYS A 62 1.62 8.60 -6.97
C LYS A 62 1.89 9.36 -5.68
N ASP A 63 1.55 10.64 -5.62
CA ASP A 63 1.76 11.49 -4.46
C ASP A 63 0.99 10.96 -3.25
N MET A 64 -0.26 10.53 -3.45
CA MET A 64 -1.08 9.94 -2.41
C MET A 64 -0.48 8.62 -1.90
N ALA A 65 -0.05 7.75 -2.82
CA ALA A 65 0.53 6.47 -2.46
C ALA A 65 1.82 6.66 -1.65
N ILE A 66 2.69 7.56 -2.07
CA ILE A 66 3.95 7.86 -1.37
C ILE A 66 3.65 8.40 0.03
N GLU A 67 2.72 9.35 0.14
CA GLU A 67 2.35 9.91 1.43
C GLU A 67 1.81 8.85 2.39
N ARG A 68 0.86 8.06 1.93
CA ARG A 68 0.22 7.06 2.79
C ARG A 68 1.17 5.93 3.16
N LEU A 69 2.00 5.47 2.22
CA LEU A 69 2.98 4.43 2.49
C LEU A 69 4.05 4.92 3.45
N THR A 70 4.50 6.18 3.32
CA THR A 70 5.47 6.77 4.24
C THR A 70 4.94 6.81 5.66
N LYS A 71 3.69 7.25 5.84
CA LYS A 71 3.06 7.31 7.16
C LYS A 71 2.88 5.91 7.77
N SER A 72 2.43 4.96 6.96
CA SER A 72 2.26 3.57 7.40
C SER A 72 3.59 2.95 7.80
N LEU A 73 4.64 3.18 7.00
CA LEU A 73 5.97 2.67 7.29
C LEU A 73 6.52 3.24 8.60
N GLU A 74 6.40 4.54 8.80
CA GLU A 74 6.84 5.19 10.03
C GLU A 74 6.11 4.62 11.25
N GLN A 75 4.81 4.40 11.14
CA GLN A 75 4.00 3.82 12.20
C GLN A 75 4.47 2.40 12.53
N HIS A 76 4.69 1.57 11.52
CA HIS A 76 5.15 0.19 11.73
C HIS A 76 6.56 0.14 12.31
N GLN A 77 7.46 1.03 11.86
CA GLN A 77 8.81 1.13 12.42
C GLN A 77 8.77 1.51 13.88
N LYS A 78 7.90 2.45 14.26
CA LYS A 78 7.70 2.84 15.65
C LYS A 78 7.18 1.68 16.49
N MET A 79 6.19 0.96 15.97
CA MET A 79 5.66 -0.22 16.65
C MET A 79 6.75 -1.28 16.87
N TYR A 80 7.61 -1.48 15.89
CA TYR A 80 8.72 -2.44 15.98
C TYR A 80 9.72 -2.01 17.07
N GLU A 81 10.07 -0.73 17.11
CA GLU A 81 11.01 -0.19 18.10
C GLU A 81 10.47 -0.29 19.53
N GLU A 82 9.16 -0.28 19.71
CA GLU A 82 8.50 -0.34 21.01
C GLU A 82 8.30 -1.77 21.54
N LEU A 83 8.67 -2.78 20.77
CA LEU A 83 8.57 -4.18 21.24
C LEU A 83 9.60 -4.50 22.38
#